data_ed6f3b32d525b1335bb350d335fec838
#
_entry.id   ed6f3b32d525b1335bb350d335fec838
#
_cell.length_a   1.000
_cell.length_b   1.000
_cell.length_c   1.000
_cell.angle_alpha   90.00
_cell.angle_beta   90.00
_cell.angle_gamma   90.00
#
_symmetry.space_group_name_H-M   'P 1'
#
loop_
_entity.id
_entity.type
_entity.pdbx_description
1 polymer ?
#
loop_
_entity_poly.entity_id
_entity_poly.type
_entity_poly.pdbx_seq_one_letter_code
_entity_poly.pdbx_strand_id
1 'polypeptide(L)'
;SSYAIVPNPQLRHRLYRWMEANELNEPNIFAPIATIAAFSQGEEWRRQMLDYIEQNILFAEAYFKEHIPGIRFIRPESSFLVWLDCRPLGLNHDDLQDLFVNKARLALNDGEIFDTALNPYATPLHQKECVSRGFMRLNVGSPRSVLRQALEQLAEAVAHI
;
A
#
# COMPACT_ATOMS: atom_id res chain seq x y z
N SER A 1 10.56 -13.91 3.46
CA SER A 1 11.99 -13.67 3.23
C SER A 1 12.19 -12.66 2.10
N SER A 2 13.32 -12.00 2.12
CA SER A 2 13.73 -11.04 1.09
C SER A 2 15.21 -11.22 0.79
N TYR A 3 15.66 -10.66 -0.32
CA TYR A 3 17.07 -10.66 -0.70
C TYR A 3 17.48 -9.32 -1.27
N ALA A 4 18.74 -8.98 -1.15
CA ALA A 4 19.31 -7.78 -1.74
C ALA A 4 20.47 -8.17 -2.70
N ILE A 5 20.43 -7.62 -3.91
CA ILE A 5 21.50 -7.76 -4.88
C ILE A 5 22.36 -6.49 -4.83
N VAL A 6 23.58 -6.61 -4.30
CA VAL A 6 24.49 -5.49 -4.13
C VAL A 6 25.77 -5.76 -4.94
N PRO A 7 25.83 -5.32 -6.22
CA PRO A 7 26.98 -5.59 -7.09
C PRO A 7 28.28 -4.98 -6.58
N ASN A 8 28.22 -3.77 -6.02
CA ASN A 8 29.41 -3.09 -5.49
C ASN A 8 29.96 -3.83 -4.25
N PRO A 9 31.21 -4.35 -4.29
CA PRO A 9 31.74 -5.16 -3.19
C PRO A 9 31.96 -4.38 -1.90
N GLN A 10 32.26 -3.10 -1.96
CA GLN A 10 32.49 -2.28 -0.76
C GLN A 10 31.14 -2.00 -0.05
N LEU A 11 30.09 -1.67 -0.79
CA LEU A 11 28.75 -1.47 -0.24
C LEU A 11 28.20 -2.80 0.30
N ARG A 12 28.37 -3.89 -0.43
CA ARG A 12 27.97 -5.23 0.01
C ARG A 12 28.63 -5.62 1.33
N HIS A 13 29.95 -5.41 1.45
CA HIS A 13 30.68 -5.70 2.68
C HIS A 13 30.17 -4.83 3.86
N ARG A 14 29.96 -3.54 3.65
CA ARG A 14 29.44 -2.64 4.69
C ARG A 14 28.04 -3.04 5.15
N LEU A 15 27.15 -3.34 4.19
CA LEU A 15 25.79 -3.80 4.50
C LEU A 15 25.82 -5.10 5.31
N TYR A 16 26.61 -6.08 4.85
CA TYR A 16 26.69 -7.37 5.53
C TYR A 16 27.23 -7.25 6.96
N ARG A 17 28.29 -6.49 7.14
CA ARG A 17 28.86 -6.21 8.47
C ARG A 17 27.89 -5.52 9.40
N TRP A 18 27.10 -4.61 8.88
CA TRP A 18 26.07 -3.94 9.66
C TRP A 18 24.93 -4.87 10.03
N MET A 19 24.46 -5.68 9.11
CA MET A 19 23.41 -6.68 9.38
C MET A 19 23.88 -7.72 10.39
N GLU A 20 25.11 -8.23 10.25
CA GLU A 20 25.72 -9.20 11.16
C GLU A 20 25.87 -8.63 12.58
N ALA A 21 26.35 -7.40 12.69
CA ALA A 21 26.51 -6.73 13.99
C ALA A 21 25.18 -6.46 14.73
N ASN A 22 24.06 -6.44 14.00
CA ASN A 22 22.72 -6.25 14.55
C ASN A 22 21.85 -7.53 14.50
N GLU A 23 22.43 -8.69 14.23
CA GLU A 23 21.76 -9.99 14.15
C GLU A 23 20.56 -10.01 13.17
N LEU A 24 20.65 -9.24 12.06
CA LEU A 24 19.61 -9.11 11.05
C LEU A 24 19.80 -10.03 9.83
N ASN A 25 20.86 -10.82 9.81
CA ASN A 25 21.22 -11.73 8.73
C ASN A 25 20.71 -13.17 8.91
N GLU A 26 20.10 -13.47 10.04
CA GLU A 26 19.54 -14.78 10.34
C GLU A 26 18.08 -14.87 9.88
N PRO A 27 17.78 -15.58 8.79
CA PRO A 27 16.40 -15.75 8.34
C PRO A 27 15.64 -16.70 9.28
N ASN A 28 14.32 -16.57 9.33
CA ASN A 28 13.46 -17.55 9.99
C ASN A 28 13.72 -18.95 9.40
N ILE A 29 13.76 -19.99 10.25
CA ILE A 29 14.08 -21.37 9.85
C ILE A 29 13.18 -21.92 8.73
N PHE A 30 11.94 -21.47 8.64
CA PHE A 30 11.00 -21.87 7.60
C PHE A 30 11.15 -21.07 6.29
N ALA A 31 11.84 -19.93 6.32
CA ALA A 31 11.93 -19.03 5.18
C ALA A 31 12.57 -19.67 3.93
N PRO A 32 13.70 -20.41 4.02
CA PRO A 32 14.28 -21.07 2.86
C PRO A 32 13.33 -22.11 2.25
N ILE A 33 12.74 -22.95 3.09
CA ILE A 33 11.84 -24.04 2.66
C ILE A 33 10.58 -23.45 1.99
N ALA A 34 9.96 -22.44 2.61
CA ALA A 34 8.80 -21.78 2.07
C ALA A 34 9.12 -21.07 0.73
N THR A 35 10.29 -20.44 0.62
CA THR A 35 10.75 -19.80 -0.62
C THR A 35 10.92 -20.81 -1.74
N ILE A 36 11.60 -21.92 -1.48
CA ILE A 36 11.79 -22.99 -2.46
C ILE A 36 10.43 -23.54 -2.92
N ALA A 37 9.54 -23.86 -1.98
CA ALA A 37 8.21 -24.37 -2.29
C ALA A 37 7.38 -23.37 -3.13
N ALA A 38 7.39 -22.09 -2.76
CA ALA A 38 6.67 -21.05 -3.50
C ALA A 38 7.15 -20.93 -4.95
N PHE A 39 8.47 -20.92 -5.18
CA PHE A 39 9.04 -20.80 -6.53
C PHE A 39 8.95 -22.10 -7.36
N SER A 40 8.97 -23.27 -6.74
CA SER A 40 8.93 -24.55 -7.47
C SER A 40 7.52 -25.10 -7.68
N GLN A 41 6.55 -24.74 -6.85
CA GLN A 41 5.20 -25.32 -6.86
C GLN A 41 4.06 -24.29 -6.82
N GLY A 42 4.37 -23.00 -6.60
CA GLY A 42 3.37 -21.96 -6.37
C GLY A 42 2.83 -21.26 -7.61
N GLU A 43 3.26 -21.62 -8.83
CA GLU A 43 2.95 -20.84 -10.04
C GLU A 43 1.45 -20.81 -10.35
N GLU A 44 0.75 -21.93 -10.25
CA GLU A 44 -0.69 -21.98 -10.53
C GLU A 44 -1.49 -21.13 -9.52
N TRP A 45 -1.13 -21.23 -8.23
CA TRP A 45 -1.74 -20.39 -7.19
C TRP A 45 -1.46 -18.90 -7.43
N ARG A 46 -0.21 -18.56 -7.80
CA ARG A 46 0.21 -17.19 -8.11
C ARG A 46 -0.61 -16.63 -9.27
N ARG A 47 -0.79 -17.39 -10.33
CA ARG A 47 -1.57 -16.99 -11.51
C ARG A 47 -3.02 -16.68 -11.14
N GLN A 48 -3.68 -17.60 -10.42
CA GLN A 48 -5.05 -17.42 -9.95
C GLN A 48 -5.19 -16.19 -9.02
N MET A 49 -4.23 -15.99 -8.12
CA MET A 49 -4.19 -14.83 -7.23
C MET A 49 -4.06 -13.52 -8.03
N LEU A 50 -3.18 -13.47 -9.02
CA LEU A 50 -3.01 -12.28 -9.86
C LEU A 50 -4.27 -11.96 -10.66
N ASP A 51 -4.90 -12.96 -11.24
CA ASP A 51 -6.18 -12.79 -11.95
C ASP A 51 -7.28 -12.26 -11.02
N TYR A 52 -7.34 -12.78 -9.80
CA TYR A 52 -8.30 -12.31 -8.79
C TYR A 52 -8.04 -10.86 -8.37
N ILE A 53 -6.78 -10.49 -8.14
CA ILE A 53 -6.39 -9.11 -7.79
C ILE A 53 -6.72 -8.15 -8.95
N GLU A 54 -6.41 -8.52 -10.18
CA GLU A 54 -6.74 -7.71 -11.36
C GLU A 54 -8.24 -7.47 -11.45
N GLN A 55 -9.06 -8.49 -11.24
CA GLN A 55 -10.52 -8.35 -11.21
C GLN A 55 -11.00 -7.44 -10.06
N ASN A 56 -10.30 -7.45 -8.92
CA ASN A 56 -10.59 -6.54 -7.81
C ASN A 56 -10.24 -5.09 -8.16
N ILE A 57 -9.10 -4.86 -8.83
CA ILE A 57 -8.70 -3.54 -9.29
C ILE A 57 -9.74 -2.99 -10.28
N LEU A 58 -10.11 -3.76 -11.30
CA LEU A 58 -11.12 -3.37 -12.29
C LEU A 58 -12.47 -3.04 -11.66
N PHE A 59 -12.90 -3.87 -10.72
CA PHE A 59 -14.13 -3.65 -9.99
C PHE A 59 -14.09 -2.35 -9.16
N ALA A 60 -13.01 -2.14 -8.42
CA ALA A 60 -12.85 -0.93 -7.61
C ALA A 60 -12.78 0.33 -8.49
N GLU A 61 -11.99 0.30 -9.57
CA GLU A 61 -11.85 1.42 -10.50
C GLU A 61 -13.21 1.84 -11.09
N ALA A 62 -14.00 0.85 -11.54
CA ALA A 62 -15.35 1.10 -12.05
C ALA A 62 -16.26 1.69 -10.97
N TYR A 63 -16.20 1.15 -9.76
CA TYR A 63 -17.00 1.60 -8.63
C TYR A 63 -16.68 3.05 -8.22
N PHE A 64 -15.39 3.41 -8.14
CA PHE A 64 -14.98 4.78 -7.85
C PHE A 64 -15.48 5.76 -8.92
N LYS A 65 -15.34 5.40 -10.18
CA LYS A 65 -15.80 6.24 -11.30
C LYS A 65 -17.32 6.51 -11.26
N GLU A 66 -18.10 5.53 -10.89
CA GLU A 66 -19.56 5.60 -10.90
C GLU A 66 -20.14 6.20 -9.61
N HIS A 67 -19.58 5.84 -8.45
CA HIS A 67 -20.21 6.13 -7.16
C HIS A 67 -19.39 7.09 -6.27
N ILE A 68 -18.10 7.29 -6.53
CA ILE A 68 -17.23 8.13 -5.69
C ILE A 68 -16.40 9.10 -6.57
N PRO A 69 -17.04 9.92 -7.41
CA PRO A 69 -16.30 10.77 -8.38
C PRO A 69 -15.41 11.83 -7.72
N GLY A 70 -15.61 12.13 -6.42
CA GLY A 70 -14.79 13.06 -5.64
C GLY A 70 -13.40 12.52 -5.26
N ILE A 71 -13.16 11.22 -5.41
CA ILE A 71 -11.88 10.57 -5.12
C ILE A 71 -11.31 9.99 -6.42
N ARG A 72 -10.08 10.37 -6.77
CA ARG A 72 -9.41 9.85 -7.95
C ARG A 72 -8.73 8.52 -7.64
N PHE A 73 -9.18 7.45 -8.29
CA PHE A 73 -8.54 6.14 -8.23
C PHE A 73 -7.29 6.12 -9.11
N ILE A 74 -6.12 5.89 -8.54
CA ILE A 74 -4.86 5.76 -9.28
C ILE A 74 -4.57 4.28 -9.45
N ARG A 75 -4.81 3.77 -10.68
CA ARG A 75 -4.59 2.37 -11.01
C ARG A 75 -3.11 2.01 -10.85
N PRO A 76 -2.77 0.97 -10.06
CA PRO A 76 -1.39 0.53 -9.91
C PRO A 76 -0.94 -0.26 -11.15
N GLU A 77 0.33 -0.09 -11.55
CA GLU A 77 0.97 -0.91 -12.58
C GLU A 77 1.41 -2.28 -12.05
N SER A 78 1.52 -2.40 -10.74
CA SER A 78 1.88 -3.63 -10.03
C SER A 78 1.33 -3.60 -8.60
N SER A 79 1.33 -4.76 -7.91
CA SER A 79 0.84 -4.87 -6.54
C SER A 79 -0.70 -4.86 -6.44
N PHE A 80 -1.18 -4.95 -5.22
CA PHE A 80 -2.60 -4.89 -4.83
C PHE A 80 -2.90 -3.65 -3.98
N LEU A 81 -2.00 -2.66 -4.02
CA LEU A 81 -2.10 -1.42 -3.26
C LEU A 81 -2.41 -0.27 -4.21
N VAL A 82 -3.53 0.36 -3.99
CA VAL A 82 -4.06 1.45 -4.80
C VAL A 82 -3.90 2.77 -4.06
N TRP A 83 -3.42 3.79 -4.73
CA TRP A 83 -3.48 5.15 -4.24
C TRP A 83 -4.82 5.81 -4.58
N LEU A 84 -5.42 6.44 -3.59
CA LEU A 84 -6.61 7.26 -3.72
C LEU A 84 -6.21 8.72 -3.53
N ASP A 85 -6.36 9.54 -4.56
CA ASP A 85 -6.17 10.99 -4.46
C ASP A 85 -7.48 11.62 -3.98
N CYS A 86 -7.53 11.97 -2.70
CA CYS A 86 -8.70 12.55 -2.04
C CYS A 86 -8.69 14.09 -2.02
N ARG A 87 -7.66 14.74 -2.59
CA ARG A 87 -7.54 16.21 -2.61
C ARG A 87 -8.73 16.92 -3.27
N PRO A 88 -9.42 16.33 -4.28
CA PRO A 88 -10.61 16.96 -4.85
C PRO A 88 -11.78 17.13 -3.86
N LEU A 89 -11.79 16.41 -2.73
CA LEU A 89 -12.79 16.58 -1.68
C LEU A 89 -12.63 17.92 -0.91
N GLY A 90 -11.47 18.57 -1.00
CA GLY A 90 -11.19 19.85 -0.33
C GLY A 90 -11.12 19.75 1.20
N LEU A 91 -11.01 18.55 1.75
CA LEU A 91 -10.92 18.32 3.20
C LEU A 91 -9.51 18.59 3.72
N ASN A 92 -9.40 19.10 4.94
CA ASN A 92 -8.13 19.10 5.67
C ASN A 92 -7.79 17.68 6.14
N HIS A 93 -6.60 17.50 6.72
CA HIS A 93 -6.12 16.19 7.13
C HIS A 93 -7.01 15.51 8.17
N ASP A 94 -7.42 16.24 9.22
CA ASP A 94 -8.23 15.70 10.31
C ASP A 94 -9.63 15.30 9.84
N ASP A 95 -10.26 16.12 8.99
CA ASP A 95 -11.55 15.82 8.38
C ASP A 95 -11.48 14.63 7.42
N LEU A 96 -10.36 14.47 6.70
CA LEU A 96 -10.13 13.30 5.84
C LEU A 96 -9.97 12.01 6.67
N GLN A 97 -9.25 12.07 7.79
CA GLN A 97 -9.16 10.94 8.72
C GLN A 97 -10.51 10.60 9.33
N ASP A 98 -11.28 11.60 9.76
CA ASP A 98 -12.63 11.40 10.29
C ASP A 98 -13.55 10.74 9.27
N LEU A 99 -13.50 11.19 8.02
CA LEU A 99 -14.25 10.59 6.91
C LEU A 99 -13.97 9.08 6.78
N PHE A 100 -12.70 8.69 6.73
CA PHE A 100 -12.35 7.28 6.53
C PHE A 100 -12.59 6.44 7.78
N VAL A 101 -12.11 6.89 8.94
CA VAL A 101 -12.11 6.09 10.17
C VAL A 101 -13.50 6.03 10.82
N ASN A 102 -14.13 7.18 11.01
CA ASN A 102 -15.37 7.26 11.79
C ASN A 102 -16.62 7.14 10.92
N LYS A 103 -16.67 7.81 9.76
CA LYS A 103 -17.87 7.80 8.91
C LYS A 103 -17.90 6.56 8.01
N ALA A 104 -16.86 6.32 7.22
CA ALA A 104 -16.77 5.14 6.34
C ALA A 104 -16.38 3.85 7.09
N ARG A 105 -15.82 3.94 8.30
CA ARG A 105 -15.32 2.80 9.11
C ARG A 105 -14.27 1.97 8.39
N LEU A 106 -13.36 2.66 7.72
CA LEU A 106 -12.28 2.07 6.94
C LEU A 106 -10.92 2.48 7.53
N ALA A 107 -10.13 1.50 7.95
CA ALA A 107 -8.75 1.71 8.40
C ALA A 107 -7.79 1.60 7.21
N LEU A 108 -7.72 2.63 6.39
CA LEU A 108 -6.73 2.72 5.31
C LEU A 108 -5.41 3.29 5.82
N ASN A 109 -4.33 3.06 5.08
CA ASN A 109 -3.09 3.76 5.37
C ASN A 109 -3.15 5.20 4.85
N ASP A 110 -2.87 6.13 5.75
CA ASP A 110 -2.69 7.53 5.42
C ASP A 110 -1.44 7.72 4.54
N GLY A 111 -1.58 8.52 3.49
CA GLY A 111 -0.47 8.83 2.59
C GLY A 111 0.68 9.54 3.28
N GLU A 112 0.41 10.40 4.26
CA GLU A 112 1.43 11.17 4.96
C GLU A 112 2.48 10.29 5.66
N ILE A 113 2.13 9.09 6.11
CA ILE A 113 3.09 8.16 6.75
C ILE A 113 4.21 7.67 5.80
N PHE A 114 4.01 7.81 4.50
CA PHE A 114 4.99 7.42 3.48
C PHE A 114 5.85 8.60 3.02
N ASP A 115 5.59 9.80 3.54
CA ASP A 115 6.35 10.98 3.15
C ASP A 115 7.65 11.08 3.94
N THR A 116 8.73 11.34 3.21
CA THR A 116 10.05 11.58 3.82
C THR A 116 10.11 12.84 4.67
N ALA A 117 9.20 13.79 4.47
CA ALA A 117 9.10 15.00 5.28
C ALA A 117 8.78 14.69 6.75
N LEU A 118 8.06 13.60 7.02
CA LEU A 118 7.74 13.14 8.37
C LEU A 118 8.74 12.12 8.91
N ASN A 119 9.72 11.71 8.10
CA ASN A 119 10.77 10.80 8.52
C ASN A 119 11.78 11.54 9.41
N PRO A 120 11.94 11.16 10.69
CA PRO A 120 12.90 11.82 11.60
C PRO A 120 14.35 11.71 11.15
N TYR A 121 14.66 10.81 10.21
CA TYR A 121 15.97 10.63 9.60
C TYR A 121 16.12 11.33 8.25
N ALA A 122 15.07 12.02 7.75
CA ALA A 122 15.14 12.77 6.51
C ALA A 122 16.05 14.00 6.68
N THR A 123 16.87 14.26 5.67
CA THR A 123 17.70 15.46 5.67
C THR A 123 16.84 16.73 5.51
N PRO A 124 17.31 17.91 6.00
CA PRO A 124 16.58 19.18 5.88
C PRO A 124 16.15 19.57 4.45
N LEU A 125 16.82 19.02 3.43
CA LEU A 125 16.48 19.21 2.02
C LEU A 125 15.13 18.57 1.63
N HIS A 126 14.62 17.62 2.40
CA HIS A 126 13.37 16.89 2.15
C HIS A 126 12.20 17.36 3.03
N GLN A 127 12.38 18.38 3.86
CA GLN A 127 11.35 18.94 4.73
C GLN A 127 10.39 19.91 4.01
N LYS A 128 10.43 19.97 2.68
CA LYS A 128 9.42 20.70 1.90
C LYS A 128 8.14 19.89 1.84
N GLU A 129 7.02 20.59 1.87
CA GLU A 129 5.62 20.18 1.80
C GLU A 129 5.36 18.67 1.63
N CYS A 130 4.60 18.08 2.53
CA CYS A 130 4.17 16.69 2.46
C CYS A 130 3.43 16.44 1.12
N VAL A 131 4.12 15.82 0.16
CA VAL A 131 3.60 15.59 -1.20
C VAL A 131 2.50 14.52 -1.24
N SER A 132 2.44 13.67 -0.22
CA SER A 132 1.45 12.61 -0.08
C SER A 132 0.24 12.99 0.79
N ARG A 133 0.17 14.28 1.19
CA ARG A 133 -1.00 14.82 1.89
C ARG A 133 -2.25 14.72 1.02
N GLY A 134 -3.35 14.27 1.63
CA GLY A 134 -4.62 14.08 0.94
C GLY A 134 -4.69 12.80 0.10
N PHE A 135 -3.73 11.89 0.27
CA PHE A 135 -3.77 10.56 -0.32
C PHE A 135 -4.07 9.49 0.74
N MET A 136 -4.80 8.45 0.31
CA MET A 136 -5.04 7.26 1.12
C MET A 136 -4.63 6.01 0.33
N ARG A 137 -4.15 4.96 1.01
CA ARG A 137 -3.74 3.71 0.35
C ARG A 137 -4.74 2.60 0.64
N LEU A 138 -5.48 2.21 -0.39
CA LEU A 138 -6.44 1.10 -0.35
C LEU A 138 -5.74 -0.23 -0.70
N ASN A 139 -6.02 -1.27 0.09
CA ASN A 139 -5.61 -2.64 -0.21
C ASN A 139 -6.79 -3.39 -0.87
N VAL A 140 -6.62 -3.82 -2.12
CA VAL A 140 -7.62 -4.60 -2.87
C VAL A 140 -7.36 -6.11 -2.85
N GLY A 141 -6.32 -6.56 -2.16
CA GLY A 141 -5.97 -7.98 -1.98
C GLY A 141 -6.83 -8.68 -0.93
N SER A 142 -8.13 -8.42 -0.91
CA SER A 142 -9.11 -8.98 0.01
C SER A 142 -10.25 -9.68 -0.74
N PRO A 143 -11.09 -10.49 -0.07
CA PRO A 143 -12.29 -11.04 -0.71
C PRO A 143 -13.16 -9.95 -1.33
N ARG A 144 -13.72 -10.23 -2.53
CA ARG A 144 -14.55 -9.29 -3.28
C ARG A 144 -15.73 -8.75 -2.46
N SER A 145 -16.33 -9.57 -1.60
CA SER A 145 -17.43 -9.15 -0.73
C SER A 145 -17.01 -8.10 0.28
N VAL A 146 -15.81 -8.24 0.88
CA VAL A 146 -15.25 -7.28 1.82
C VAL A 146 -14.89 -5.98 1.10
N LEU A 147 -14.27 -6.08 -0.08
CA LEU A 147 -13.95 -4.91 -0.89
C LEU A 147 -15.22 -4.14 -1.28
N ARG A 148 -16.26 -4.84 -1.74
CA ARG A 148 -17.56 -4.24 -2.09
C ARG A 148 -18.16 -3.49 -0.90
N GLN A 149 -18.24 -4.14 0.26
CA GLN A 149 -18.77 -3.51 1.48
C GLN A 149 -17.99 -2.24 1.85
N ALA A 150 -16.66 -2.30 1.76
CA ALA A 150 -15.80 -1.14 2.03
C ALA A 150 -16.09 0.03 1.08
N LEU A 151 -16.28 -0.26 -0.20
CA LEU A 151 -16.58 0.76 -1.21
C LEU A 151 -18.00 1.35 -1.03
N GLU A 152 -18.98 0.54 -0.66
CA GLU A 152 -20.34 0.97 -0.34
C GLU A 152 -20.32 1.94 0.88
N GLN A 153 -19.63 1.57 1.95
CA GLN A 153 -19.46 2.43 3.13
C GLN A 153 -18.76 3.76 2.79
N LEU A 154 -17.74 3.71 1.94
CA LEU A 154 -17.04 4.93 1.51
C LEU A 154 -17.93 5.82 0.65
N ALA A 155 -18.68 5.25 -0.29
CA ALA A 155 -19.61 6.00 -1.14
C ALA A 155 -20.69 6.70 -0.30
N GLU A 156 -21.27 5.99 0.67
CA GLU A 156 -22.23 6.57 1.61
C GLU A 156 -21.62 7.72 2.40
N ALA A 157 -20.43 7.54 2.96
CA ALA A 157 -19.76 8.57 3.74
C ALA A 157 -19.42 9.82 2.91
N VAL A 158 -18.97 9.65 1.67
CA VAL A 158 -18.63 10.75 0.73
C VAL A 158 -19.89 11.50 0.29
N ALA A 159 -21.01 10.84 0.12
CA ALA A 159 -22.28 11.47 -0.27
C ALA A 159 -22.84 12.44 0.79
N HIS A 160 -22.31 12.40 2.01
CA HIS A 160 -22.74 13.23 3.14
C HIS A 160 -21.72 14.32 3.55
N ILE A 161 -20.79 14.67 2.63
CA ILE A 161 -19.82 15.77 2.82
C ILE A 161 -20.40 17.13 2.41
#